data_500da41d1ea3548389c6f389c7f09012
#
_entry.id   500da41d1ea3548389c6f389c7f09012
#
_cell.length_a   1.000
_cell.length_b   1.000
_cell.length_c   1.000
_cell.angle_alpha   90.00
_cell.angle_beta   90.00
_cell.angle_gamma   90.00
#
_symmetry.space_group_name_H-M   'P 1'
#
loop_
_entity.id
_entity.type
_entity.pdbx_description
1 polymer ?
#
loop_
_entity_poly.entity_id
_entity_poly.type
_entity_poly.pdbx_seq_one_letter_code
_entity_poly.pdbx_strand_id
1 'polypeptide(L)'
;MKLIYLTLFTLLLFSCKQTPLKKVIKEQQTKNIATDTTADASMYRKLQGTWINVQSPASTLTFKNKTVVNSYDGAVVKKNIGYSIQDSCAGTNFKNTPVEKDKYIVTSSDTPECYYIVQLDKENLILGFWGVEKPLRFKKKIAAL
;
A
#
# COMPACT_ATOMS: atom_id res chain seq x y z
N MET A 1 39.52 55.68 30.71
CA MET A 1 38.21 56.17 30.31
C MET A 1 37.58 55.08 29.39
N LYS A 2 36.73 54.24 29.90
CA LYS A 2 35.93 53.30 29.09
C LYS A 2 34.51 53.28 29.68
N LEU A 3 33.57 53.83 28.94
CA LEU A 3 32.16 53.85 29.28
C LEU A 3 31.60 52.42 29.24
N ILE A 4 30.97 52.04 30.34
CA ILE A 4 30.20 50.80 30.46
C ILE A 4 28.77 51.13 30.04
N TYR A 5 28.36 50.64 28.89
CA TYR A 5 26.93 50.65 28.47
C TYR A 5 26.21 49.48 29.12
N LEU A 6 25.41 49.81 30.12
CA LEU A 6 24.47 48.90 30.77
C LEU A 6 23.16 48.86 29.93
N THR A 7 23.06 47.94 29.03
CA THR A 7 21.79 47.72 28.30
C THR A 7 20.89 46.79 29.10
N LEU A 8 19.85 47.39 29.63
CA LEU A 8 18.75 46.72 30.33
C LEU A 8 17.94 45.91 29.31
N PHE A 9 18.15 44.60 29.30
CA PHE A 9 17.38 43.66 28.44
C PHE A 9 16.09 43.28 29.15
N THR A 10 14.99 43.96 28.79
CA THR A 10 13.63 43.65 29.28
C THR A 10 13.17 42.31 28.72
N LEU A 11 13.06 41.30 29.57
CA LEU A 11 12.40 40.01 29.27
C LEU A 11 10.91 40.24 29.05
N LEU A 12 10.48 40.21 27.79
CA LEU A 12 9.07 40.03 27.43
C LEU A 12 8.73 38.55 27.56
N LEU A 13 8.09 38.20 28.67
CA LEU A 13 7.44 36.88 28.83
C LEU A 13 6.25 36.80 27.89
N PHE A 14 6.44 36.22 26.69
CA PHE A 14 5.34 35.77 25.87
C PHE A 14 4.74 34.50 26.51
N SER A 15 3.67 34.69 27.27
CA SER A 15 2.81 33.62 27.74
C SER A 15 2.10 33.00 26.54
N CYS A 16 2.71 31.99 25.90
CA CYS A 16 2.03 31.16 24.93
C CYS A 16 1.01 30.29 25.67
N LYS A 17 -0.27 30.67 25.63
CA LYS A 17 -1.37 29.77 25.99
C LYS A 17 -1.32 28.57 25.03
N GLN A 18 -0.82 27.45 25.54
CA GLN A 18 -0.91 26.17 24.84
C GLN A 18 -2.37 25.72 24.84
N THR A 19 -3.07 25.95 23.77
CA THR A 19 -4.35 25.29 23.49
C THR A 19 -4.06 23.80 23.32
N PRO A 20 -4.83 22.91 23.97
CA PRO A 20 -4.55 21.47 23.88
C PRO A 20 -4.93 20.94 22.49
N LEU A 21 -3.93 20.81 21.64
CA LEU A 21 -4.02 20.22 20.27
C LEU A 21 -4.47 18.74 20.28
N LYS A 22 -4.56 18.11 21.43
CA LYS A 22 -4.89 16.67 21.55
C LYS A 22 -6.34 16.32 21.20
N LYS A 23 -7.27 17.28 21.23
CA LYS A 23 -8.70 16.98 21.01
C LYS A 23 -9.09 17.02 19.52
N VAL A 24 -8.39 17.85 18.73
CA VAL A 24 -8.68 17.99 17.30
C VAL A 24 -8.15 16.81 16.47
N ILE A 25 -7.01 16.23 16.87
CA ILE A 25 -6.41 15.08 16.15
C ILE A 25 -7.24 13.81 16.30
N LYS A 26 -7.91 13.61 17.45
CA LYS A 26 -8.79 12.44 17.64
C LYS A 26 -10.08 12.50 16.82
N GLU A 27 -10.61 13.68 16.57
CA GLU A 27 -11.87 13.82 15.84
C GLU A 27 -11.70 13.73 14.33
N GLN A 28 -10.55 14.19 13.77
CA GLN A 28 -10.23 14.02 12.36
C GLN A 28 -9.80 12.59 12.00
N GLN A 29 -9.13 11.88 12.90
CA GLN A 29 -8.75 10.48 12.67
C GLN A 29 -9.95 9.51 12.70
N THR A 30 -10.99 9.83 13.47
CA THR A 30 -12.19 8.97 13.54
C THR A 30 -13.11 9.16 12.34
N LYS A 31 -13.07 10.31 11.65
CA LYS A 31 -13.93 10.59 10.50
C LYS A 31 -13.38 10.03 9.17
N ASN A 32 -12.06 9.86 9.07
CA ASN A 32 -11.42 9.29 7.88
C ASN A 32 -11.33 7.75 7.88
N ILE A 33 -11.58 7.08 9.01
CA ILE A 33 -11.51 5.62 9.12
C ILE A 33 -12.84 4.95 8.71
N ALA A 34 -13.96 5.67 8.70
CA ALA A 34 -15.29 5.08 8.47
C ALA A 34 -15.69 4.98 6.98
N THR A 35 -14.96 5.61 6.04
CA THR A 35 -15.37 5.63 4.62
C THR A 35 -14.54 4.71 3.73
N ASP A 36 -13.42 4.16 4.23
CA ASP A 36 -12.44 3.42 3.41
C ASP A 36 -12.53 1.88 3.55
N THR A 37 -13.32 1.39 4.51
CA THR A 37 -13.25 -0.02 4.93
C THR A 37 -14.02 -0.98 4.02
N THR A 38 -14.98 -0.52 3.21
CA THR A 38 -15.85 -1.42 2.44
C THR A 38 -15.33 -1.75 1.05
N ALA A 39 -14.75 -0.78 0.33
CA ALA A 39 -14.21 -1.01 -1.03
C ALA A 39 -12.90 -1.82 -0.95
N ASP A 40 -12.00 -1.42 -0.04
CA ASP A 40 -10.74 -2.11 0.26
C ASP A 40 -10.99 -3.57 0.70
N ALA A 41 -11.89 -3.81 1.64
CA ALA A 41 -12.26 -5.17 2.06
C ALA A 41 -12.82 -6.02 0.90
N SER A 42 -13.46 -5.41 -0.10
CA SER A 42 -13.95 -6.10 -1.31
C SER A 42 -12.81 -6.58 -2.20
N MET A 43 -11.79 -5.72 -2.44
CA MET A 43 -10.63 -6.08 -3.27
C MET A 43 -9.77 -7.16 -2.60
N TYR A 44 -9.49 -7.04 -1.31
CA TYR A 44 -8.79 -8.09 -0.56
C TYR A 44 -9.51 -9.44 -0.65
N ARG A 45 -10.84 -9.48 -0.52
CA ARG A 45 -11.62 -10.73 -0.66
C ARG A 45 -11.52 -11.35 -2.05
N LYS A 46 -11.58 -10.55 -3.11
CA LYS A 46 -11.47 -11.02 -4.50
C LYS A 46 -10.10 -11.63 -4.78
N LEU A 47 -9.03 -11.01 -4.25
CA LEU A 47 -7.67 -11.49 -4.42
C LEU A 47 -7.39 -12.82 -3.71
N GLN A 48 -8.08 -13.14 -2.60
CA GLN A 48 -7.78 -14.35 -1.81
C GLN A 48 -7.74 -15.61 -2.65
N GLY A 49 -6.80 -16.51 -2.34
CA GLY A 49 -6.61 -17.80 -2.99
C GLY A 49 -5.34 -17.87 -3.82
N THR A 50 -5.20 -18.99 -4.53
CA THR A 50 -4.05 -19.27 -5.39
C THR A 50 -4.36 -18.95 -6.85
N TRP A 51 -3.47 -18.26 -7.49
CA TRP A 51 -3.54 -17.81 -8.87
C TRP A 51 -2.37 -18.43 -9.66
N ILE A 52 -2.68 -19.15 -10.73
CA ILE A 52 -1.72 -19.85 -11.58
C ILE A 52 -1.40 -18.95 -12.77
N ASN A 53 -0.13 -18.68 -13.04
CA ASN A 53 0.28 -17.88 -14.19
C ASN A 53 -0.02 -18.66 -15.48
N VAL A 54 -0.74 -18.01 -16.41
CA VAL A 54 -1.15 -18.63 -17.69
C VAL A 54 0.03 -18.88 -18.62
N GLN A 55 1.03 -17.97 -18.61
CA GLN A 55 2.24 -18.10 -19.45
C GLN A 55 3.29 -19.05 -18.86
N SER A 56 3.25 -19.24 -17.53
CA SER A 56 4.18 -20.12 -16.80
C SER A 56 3.42 -20.83 -15.69
N PRO A 57 2.73 -21.96 -15.98
CA PRO A 57 1.88 -22.64 -14.99
C PRO A 57 2.62 -23.11 -13.74
N ALA A 58 3.93 -23.29 -13.80
CA ALA A 58 4.76 -23.55 -12.63
C ALA A 58 4.81 -22.37 -11.64
N SER A 59 4.55 -21.14 -12.12
CA SER A 59 4.54 -19.93 -11.29
C SER A 59 3.16 -19.67 -10.71
N THR A 60 3.08 -19.49 -9.39
CA THR A 60 1.83 -19.21 -8.69
C THR A 60 1.96 -18.06 -7.70
N LEU A 61 0.87 -17.30 -7.54
CA LEU A 61 0.70 -16.33 -6.47
C LEU A 61 -0.40 -16.80 -5.54
N THR A 62 -0.10 -16.90 -4.25
CA THR A 62 -1.11 -17.22 -3.23
C THR A 62 -1.32 -16.03 -2.32
N PHE A 63 -2.50 -15.43 -2.40
CA PHE A 63 -2.93 -14.34 -1.51
C PHE A 63 -3.68 -14.93 -0.32
N LYS A 64 -3.21 -14.61 0.89
CA LYS A 64 -3.86 -15.01 2.15
C LYS A 64 -3.83 -13.82 3.11
N ASN A 65 -5.01 -13.35 3.49
CA ASN A 65 -5.14 -12.11 4.28
C ASN A 65 -4.44 -10.94 3.57
N LYS A 66 -3.49 -10.27 4.22
CA LYS A 66 -2.68 -9.17 3.67
C LYS A 66 -1.26 -9.62 3.28
N THR A 67 -1.08 -10.89 2.97
CA THR A 67 0.20 -11.44 2.53
C THR A 67 0.07 -12.13 1.19
N VAL A 68 1.14 -12.15 0.43
CA VAL A 68 1.29 -12.90 -0.82
C VAL A 68 2.50 -13.80 -0.75
N VAL A 69 2.35 -15.01 -1.27
CA VAL A 69 3.42 -15.98 -1.45
C VAL A 69 3.61 -16.21 -2.93
N ASN A 70 4.84 -16.08 -3.41
CA ASN A 70 5.21 -16.44 -4.78
C ASN A 70 5.89 -17.81 -4.75
N SER A 71 5.41 -18.74 -5.57
CA SER A 71 5.97 -20.08 -5.69
C SER A 71 6.27 -20.41 -7.15
N TYR A 72 7.30 -21.20 -7.36
CA TYR A 72 7.66 -21.75 -8.67
C TYR A 72 7.89 -23.25 -8.54
N ASP A 73 7.22 -24.04 -9.36
CA ASP A 73 7.24 -25.52 -9.34
C ASP A 73 7.01 -26.12 -7.94
N GLY A 74 6.06 -25.54 -7.22
CA GLY A 74 5.72 -25.91 -5.84
C GLY A 74 6.69 -25.41 -4.77
N ALA A 75 7.88 -24.96 -5.13
CA ALA A 75 8.83 -24.37 -4.20
C ALA A 75 8.50 -22.90 -3.93
N VAL A 76 8.53 -22.48 -2.67
CA VAL A 76 8.30 -21.08 -2.29
C VAL A 76 9.55 -20.25 -2.63
N VAL A 77 9.38 -19.30 -3.56
CA VAL A 77 10.45 -18.37 -3.97
C VAL A 77 10.48 -17.15 -3.06
N LYS A 78 9.31 -16.57 -2.77
CA LYS A 78 9.18 -15.43 -1.85
C LYS A 78 8.05 -15.70 -0.86
N LYS A 79 8.33 -15.64 0.43
CA LYS A 79 7.44 -16.05 1.53
C LYS A 79 6.85 -14.84 2.26
N ASN A 80 5.53 -14.86 2.48
CA ASN A 80 4.84 -13.92 3.37
C ASN A 80 5.16 -12.44 3.13
N ILE A 81 5.21 -12.02 1.88
CA ILE A 81 5.37 -10.60 1.55
C ILE A 81 4.04 -9.91 1.88
N GLY A 82 4.08 -8.91 2.75
CA GLY A 82 2.93 -8.04 2.99
C GLY A 82 2.52 -7.30 1.72
N TYR A 83 1.23 -7.04 1.54
CA TYR A 83 0.77 -6.16 0.47
C TYR A 83 -0.38 -5.27 0.93
N SER A 84 -0.54 -4.15 0.26
CA SER A 84 -1.66 -3.23 0.41
C SER A 84 -2.29 -2.92 -0.94
N ILE A 85 -3.60 -2.64 -0.92
CA ILE A 85 -4.30 -2.06 -2.07
C ILE A 85 -4.21 -0.54 -1.94
N GLN A 86 -3.82 0.13 -3.00
CA GLN A 86 -3.58 1.58 -3.02
C GLN A 86 -4.16 2.21 -4.29
N ASP A 87 -4.27 3.53 -4.28
CA ASP A 87 -4.74 4.33 -5.41
C ASP A 87 -3.62 4.72 -6.38
N SER A 88 -2.37 4.45 -6.01
CA SER A 88 -1.18 4.74 -6.81
C SER A 88 0.02 3.91 -6.32
N CYS A 89 1.14 3.96 -7.06
CA CYS A 89 2.41 3.38 -6.64
C CYS A 89 3.25 4.33 -5.75
N ALA A 90 2.62 5.24 -5.02
CA ALA A 90 3.33 6.13 -4.11
C ALA A 90 4.17 5.35 -3.09
N GLY A 91 5.40 5.80 -2.84
CA GLY A 91 6.33 5.09 -1.94
C GLY A 91 7.13 3.96 -2.59
N THR A 92 6.95 3.72 -3.89
CA THR A 92 7.79 2.84 -4.69
C THR A 92 8.71 3.64 -5.63
N ASN A 93 9.50 2.94 -6.45
CA ASN A 93 10.32 3.59 -7.48
C ASN A 93 9.49 4.20 -8.63
N PHE A 94 8.18 3.93 -8.68
CA PHE A 94 7.24 4.37 -9.73
C PHE A 94 6.41 5.57 -9.28
N LYS A 95 7.04 6.75 -9.18
CA LYS A 95 6.43 7.95 -8.57
C LYS A 95 5.32 8.62 -9.41
N ASN A 96 5.30 8.40 -10.72
CA ASN A 96 4.42 9.11 -11.67
C ASN A 96 3.30 8.22 -12.19
N THR A 97 2.71 7.38 -11.35
CA THR A 97 1.57 6.55 -11.75
C THR A 97 0.26 7.34 -11.66
N PRO A 98 -0.70 7.13 -12.57
CA PRO A 98 -2.03 7.69 -12.44
C PRO A 98 -2.65 7.32 -11.07
N VAL A 99 -3.45 8.20 -10.51
CA VAL A 99 -4.21 7.91 -9.29
C VAL A 99 -5.55 7.31 -9.69
N GLU A 100 -5.74 6.02 -9.38
CA GLU A 100 -6.97 5.30 -9.65
C GLU A 100 -7.35 4.47 -8.43
N LYS A 101 -8.57 4.68 -7.94
CA LYS A 101 -9.04 4.09 -6.68
C LYS A 101 -8.94 2.56 -6.68
N ASP A 102 -8.27 2.01 -5.66
CA ASP A 102 -8.12 0.56 -5.40
C ASP A 102 -7.50 -0.24 -6.58
N LYS A 103 -6.69 0.42 -7.42
CA LYS A 103 -6.15 -0.20 -8.65
C LYS A 103 -4.74 -0.74 -8.53
N TYR A 104 -4.07 -0.53 -7.40
CA TYR A 104 -2.67 -0.93 -7.27
C TYR A 104 -2.47 -1.91 -6.11
N ILE A 105 -1.68 -2.94 -6.35
CA ILE A 105 -1.13 -3.84 -5.33
C ILE A 105 0.30 -3.39 -5.08
N VAL A 106 0.59 -2.92 -3.89
CA VAL A 106 1.95 -2.52 -3.48
C VAL A 106 2.47 -3.50 -2.44
N THR A 107 3.63 -4.12 -2.70
CA THR A 107 4.24 -5.07 -1.77
C THR A 107 5.07 -4.36 -0.71
N SER A 108 5.10 -4.93 0.51
CA SER A 108 5.91 -4.46 1.64
C SER A 108 7.17 -5.31 1.74
N SER A 109 8.14 -5.08 0.85
CA SER A 109 9.46 -5.73 0.85
C SER A 109 10.55 -4.66 0.85
N ASP A 110 11.81 -5.04 1.01
CA ASP A 110 12.97 -4.12 0.94
C ASP A 110 13.02 -3.38 -0.42
N THR A 111 12.53 -4.05 -1.46
CA THR A 111 12.29 -3.45 -2.78
C THR A 111 10.79 -3.57 -3.10
N PRO A 112 9.97 -2.57 -2.75
CA PRO A 112 8.53 -2.61 -2.98
C PRO A 112 8.23 -2.73 -4.47
N GLU A 113 7.42 -3.73 -4.83
CA GLU A 113 6.88 -3.91 -6.17
C GLU A 113 5.48 -3.31 -6.24
N CYS A 114 5.13 -2.72 -7.38
CA CYS A 114 3.81 -2.16 -7.61
C CYS A 114 3.21 -2.75 -8.88
N TYR A 115 2.02 -3.31 -8.75
CA TYR A 115 1.26 -3.91 -9.85
C TYR A 115 -0.05 -3.16 -10.04
N TYR A 116 -0.37 -2.84 -11.28
CA TYR A 116 -1.67 -2.28 -11.64
C TYR A 116 -2.67 -3.40 -11.94
N ILE A 117 -3.85 -3.38 -11.31
CA ILE A 117 -4.91 -4.35 -11.53
C ILE A 117 -5.67 -3.98 -12.81
N VAL A 118 -5.32 -4.63 -13.91
CA VAL A 118 -6.02 -4.48 -15.20
C VAL A 118 -7.38 -5.15 -15.14
N GLN A 119 -7.44 -6.37 -14.56
CA GLN A 119 -8.67 -7.14 -14.40
C GLN A 119 -8.58 -7.97 -13.12
N LEU A 120 -9.67 -8.04 -12.38
CA LEU A 120 -9.86 -8.96 -11.25
C LEU A 120 -11.32 -9.38 -11.17
N ASP A 121 -11.58 -10.63 -11.48
CA ASP A 121 -12.89 -11.28 -11.35
C ASP A 121 -12.77 -12.60 -10.57
N LYS A 122 -13.78 -13.45 -10.63
CA LYS A 122 -13.81 -14.73 -9.90
C LYS A 122 -12.74 -15.72 -10.38
N GLU A 123 -12.32 -15.63 -11.65
CA GLU A 123 -11.48 -16.63 -12.31
C GLU A 123 -10.18 -16.02 -12.85
N ASN A 124 -10.15 -14.71 -13.12
CA ASN A 124 -9.06 -14.06 -13.81
C ASN A 124 -8.46 -12.95 -12.96
N LEU A 125 -7.13 -12.91 -12.93
CA LEU A 125 -6.34 -11.80 -12.43
C LEU A 125 -5.34 -11.40 -13.51
N ILE A 126 -5.40 -10.14 -13.97
CA ILE A 126 -4.45 -9.57 -14.91
C ILE A 126 -3.76 -8.40 -14.24
N LEU A 127 -2.44 -8.48 -14.13
CA LEU A 127 -1.59 -7.49 -13.50
C LEU A 127 -0.68 -6.83 -14.54
N GLY A 128 -0.76 -5.51 -14.63
CA GLY A 128 0.24 -4.70 -15.32
C GLY A 128 1.43 -4.44 -14.39
N PHE A 129 2.62 -4.39 -14.95
CA PHE A 129 3.83 -4.00 -14.25
C PHE A 129 4.55 -2.91 -15.06
N TRP A 130 4.95 -1.84 -14.38
CA TRP A 130 5.58 -0.71 -15.06
C TRP A 130 6.89 -1.11 -15.71
N GLY A 131 7.07 -0.71 -16.97
CA GLY A 131 8.25 -1.07 -17.77
C GLY A 131 8.16 -2.43 -18.45
N VAL A 132 7.05 -3.16 -18.29
CA VAL A 132 6.80 -4.44 -18.96
C VAL A 132 5.59 -4.30 -19.88
N GLU A 133 5.79 -4.52 -21.18
CA GLU A 133 4.73 -4.36 -22.19
C GLU A 133 3.59 -5.39 -22.04
N LYS A 134 3.93 -6.61 -21.61
CA LYS A 134 2.96 -7.69 -21.51
C LYS A 134 2.48 -7.86 -20.07
N PRO A 135 1.17 -7.74 -19.82
CA PRO A 135 0.63 -7.98 -18.49
C PRO A 135 0.76 -9.45 -18.08
N LEU A 136 0.96 -9.66 -16.80
CA LEU A 136 0.93 -10.99 -16.19
C LEU A 136 -0.53 -11.47 -16.11
N ARG A 137 -0.81 -12.65 -16.61
CA ARG A 137 -2.14 -13.24 -16.64
C ARG A 137 -2.20 -14.47 -15.75
N PHE A 138 -3.18 -14.51 -14.87
CA PHE A 138 -3.38 -15.61 -13.95
C PHE A 138 -4.82 -16.13 -14.01
N LYS A 139 -4.95 -17.43 -13.77
CA LYS A 139 -6.22 -18.10 -13.52
C LYS A 139 -6.31 -18.54 -12.07
N LYS A 140 -7.49 -18.41 -11.48
CA LYS A 140 -7.72 -18.87 -10.12
C LYS A 140 -7.66 -20.38 -10.06
N LYS A 141 -6.87 -20.93 -9.12
CA LYS A 141 -6.89 -22.36 -8.83
C LYS A 141 -8.20 -22.69 -8.12
N ILE A 142 -9.05 -23.44 -8.78
CA ILE A 142 -10.27 -23.98 -8.16
C ILE A 142 -9.84 -25.18 -7.32
N ALA A 143 -10.25 -25.24 -6.05
CA ALA A 143 -10.07 -26.44 -5.25
C ALA A 143 -10.82 -27.58 -5.94
N ALA A 144 -10.15 -28.69 -6.22
CA ALA A 144 -10.85 -29.91 -6.62
C ALA A 144 -11.77 -30.32 -5.47
N LEU A 145 -13.05 -30.50 -5.78
CA LEU A 145 -14.05 -31.02 -4.86
C LEU A 145 -13.76 -32.48 -4.54
#